data_0f3ca9839bfac4d819f40b818daf576e
#
_entry.id   0f3ca9839bfac4d819f40b818daf576e
#
_cell.length_a   1.000
_cell.length_b   1.000
_cell.length_c   1.000
_cell.angle_alpha   90.00
_cell.angle_beta   90.00
_cell.angle_gamma   90.00
#
_symmetry.space_group_name_H-M   'P 1'
#
loop_
_entity.id
_entity.type
_entity.pdbx_description
1 polymer ?
#
loop_
_entity_poly.entity_id
_entity_poly.type
_entity_poly.pdbx_seq_one_letter_code
_entity_poly.pdbx_strand_id
1 'polypeptide(L)'
;HDFQPKKYLEAFKEHGIEDITFVEDDISTSNKNVLRGIHGDINTAKLISCLEGKFYLVVVNNIPGHAQYKQSISFNVSEFNRWQIYVPAGFGNGHLVISDRAIFSYKQSSYYNPEGQFTILWNDPELNLWWPIKDPILSYRDQFGHFIDQGIQ
;
A
#
# COMPACT_ATOMS: atom_id res chain seq x y z
N HIS A 1 -8.83 23.63 -0.97
CA HIS A 1 -7.98 23.52 -2.15
C HIS A 1 -8.64 22.55 -3.11
N ASP A 2 -8.94 23.02 -4.29
CA ASP A 2 -9.50 22.17 -5.33
C ASP A 2 -8.50 21.09 -5.70
N PHE A 3 -8.92 19.85 -5.66
CA PHE A 3 -8.14 18.73 -6.17
C PHE A 3 -7.93 18.94 -7.67
N GLN A 4 -6.69 19.13 -8.07
CA GLN A 4 -6.34 19.25 -9.48
C GLN A 4 -5.72 17.93 -9.97
N PRO A 5 -6.47 17.10 -10.68
CA PRO A 5 -5.98 15.80 -11.14
C PRO A 5 -4.66 15.86 -11.94
N LYS A 6 -4.37 16.99 -12.53
CA LYS A 6 -3.16 17.17 -13.34
C LYS A 6 -1.87 17.30 -12.51
N LYS A 7 -1.96 17.70 -11.24
CA LYS A 7 -0.75 17.92 -10.41
C LYS A 7 0.05 16.65 -10.17
N TYR A 8 -0.60 15.52 -9.93
CA TYR A 8 0.15 14.28 -9.73
C TYR A 8 0.81 13.78 -11.01
N LEU A 9 0.20 14.02 -12.18
CA LEU A 9 0.79 13.63 -13.47
C LEU A 9 2.06 14.43 -13.76
N GLU A 10 2.08 15.72 -13.42
CA GLU A 10 3.27 16.56 -13.53
C GLU A 10 4.38 16.07 -12.60
N ALA A 11 4.06 15.82 -11.32
CA ALA A 11 5.00 15.29 -10.37
C ALA A 11 5.54 13.90 -10.77
N PHE A 12 4.69 13.03 -11.30
CA PHE A 12 5.12 11.72 -11.82
C PHE A 12 6.11 11.87 -12.96
N LYS A 13 5.83 12.76 -13.91
CA LYS A 13 6.71 13.04 -15.04
C LYS A 13 8.07 13.56 -14.59
N GLU A 14 8.10 14.47 -13.61
CA GLU A 14 9.34 15.01 -13.04
C GLU A 14 10.20 13.91 -12.38
N HIS A 15 9.59 12.83 -11.89
CA HIS A 15 10.28 11.69 -11.28
C HIS A 15 10.44 10.49 -12.24
N GLY A 16 10.25 10.70 -13.54
CA GLY A 16 10.43 9.64 -14.53
C GLY A 16 9.33 8.59 -14.58
N ILE A 17 8.17 8.84 -13.96
CA ILE A 17 7.00 7.98 -14.03
C ILE A 17 6.14 8.44 -15.19
N GLU A 18 6.18 7.71 -16.29
CA GLU A 18 5.44 8.04 -17.51
C GLU A 18 4.33 7.01 -17.75
N ASP A 19 3.32 7.42 -18.51
CA ASP A 19 2.27 6.56 -19.05
C ASP A 19 1.42 5.83 -17.99
N ILE A 20 1.27 6.42 -16.79
CA ILE A 20 0.37 5.90 -15.76
C ILE A 20 -1.02 6.54 -15.94
N THR A 21 -2.02 5.68 -16.12
CA THR A 21 -3.43 6.07 -16.07
C THR A 21 -4.11 5.30 -14.96
N PHE A 22 -4.78 6.00 -14.05
CA PHE A 22 -5.58 5.36 -13.00
C PHE A 22 -7.00 5.15 -13.52
N VAL A 23 -7.48 3.92 -13.41
CA VAL A 23 -8.77 3.48 -13.98
C VAL A 23 -9.79 3.06 -12.92
N GLU A 24 -9.36 2.87 -11.68
CA GLU A 24 -10.22 2.44 -10.58
C GLU A 24 -9.83 3.16 -9.29
N ASP A 25 -10.84 3.56 -8.52
CA ASP A 25 -10.70 4.09 -7.17
C ASP A 25 -11.28 3.11 -6.18
N ASP A 26 -10.62 2.95 -5.03
CA ASP A 26 -11.11 2.15 -3.93
C ASP A 26 -11.00 2.93 -2.62
N ILE A 27 -12.00 2.76 -1.75
CA ILE A 27 -12.08 3.44 -0.46
C ILE A 27 -12.51 2.42 0.59
N SER A 28 -11.78 2.38 1.69
CA SER A 28 -12.15 1.55 2.83
C SER A 28 -12.06 2.33 4.14
N THR A 29 -12.99 2.05 5.05
CA THR A 29 -13.00 2.61 6.40
C THR A 29 -12.65 1.51 7.38
N SER A 30 -11.75 1.81 8.30
CA SER A 30 -11.33 0.86 9.34
C SER A 30 -11.16 1.55 10.68
N ASN A 31 -11.39 0.79 11.74
CA ASN A 31 -11.24 1.25 13.11
C ASN A 31 -9.78 1.14 13.59
N LYS A 32 -9.49 1.77 14.71
CA LYS A 32 -8.17 1.74 15.36
C LYS A 32 -7.66 0.31 15.51
N ASN A 33 -6.36 0.15 15.30
CA ASN A 33 -5.60 -1.11 15.40
C ASN A 33 -5.88 -2.14 14.31
N VAL A 34 -6.75 -1.84 13.35
CA VAL A 34 -6.93 -2.70 12.16
C VAL A 34 -5.72 -2.55 11.26
N LEU A 35 -5.12 -3.69 10.91
CA LEU A 35 -4.04 -3.79 9.92
C LEU A 35 -4.57 -4.53 8.71
N ARG A 36 -4.38 -3.94 7.52
CA ARG A 36 -4.69 -4.54 6.23
C ARG A 36 -3.44 -4.64 5.39
N GLY A 37 -3.12 -5.83 4.93
CA GLY A 37 -1.95 -6.05 4.09
C GLY A 37 -1.11 -7.25 4.53
N ILE A 38 -0.01 -7.42 3.93
CA ILE A 38 0.62 -6.60 2.85
C ILE A 38 0.09 -7.10 1.52
N HIS A 39 -0.60 -6.26 0.79
CA HIS A 39 -1.24 -6.59 -0.49
C HIS A 39 -0.50 -5.92 -1.64
N GLY A 40 -0.42 -6.59 -2.76
CA GLY A 40 0.12 -6.02 -3.99
C GLY A 40 -0.40 -6.73 -5.23
N ASP A 41 0.02 -6.21 -6.36
CA ASP A 41 -0.30 -6.75 -7.67
C ASP A 41 0.90 -6.55 -8.59
N ILE A 42 1.26 -7.62 -9.32
CA ILE A 42 2.43 -7.58 -10.20
C ILE A 42 2.28 -6.64 -11.40
N ASN A 43 1.05 -6.27 -11.72
CA ASN A 43 0.74 -5.46 -12.91
C ASN A 43 0.15 -4.08 -12.58
N THR A 44 -0.09 -3.79 -11.30
CA THR A 44 -0.88 -2.63 -10.90
C THR A 44 -0.11 -1.71 -9.99
N ALA A 45 0.04 -0.46 -10.40
CA ALA A 45 0.51 0.64 -9.55
C ALA A 45 -0.65 1.27 -8.80
N LYS A 46 -0.37 1.86 -7.64
CA LYS A 46 -1.36 2.51 -6.78
C LYS A 46 -0.91 3.89 -6.37
N LEU A 47 -1.87 4.75 -6.11
CA LEU A 47 -1.66 6.04 -5.46
C LEU A 47 -2.53 6.09 -4.20
N ILE A 48 -1.89 6.07 -3.02
CA ILE A 48 -2.54 5.94 -1.72
C ILE A 48 -2.70 7.29 -1.06
N SER A 49 -3.86 7.54 -0.47
CA SER A 49 -4.19 8.73 0.29
C SER A 49 -4.95 8.39 1.57
N CYS A 50 -4.80 9.24 2.60
CA CYS A 50 -5.65 9.22 3.79
C CYS A 50 -6.68 10.35 3.70
N LEU A 51 -7.96 10.00 3.60
CA LEU A 51 -9.03 10.99 3.50
C LEU A 51 -9.49 11.49 4.87
N GLU A 52 -9.45 10.64 5.90
CA GLU A 52 -9.78 10.96 7.28
C GLU A 52 -8.92 10.14 8.23
N GLY A 53 -8.50 10.73 9.32
CA GLY A 53 -7.71 10.07 10.34
C GLY A 53 -6.23 9.95 10.00
N LYS A 54 -5.62 8.88 10.49
CA LYS A 54 -4.20 8.62 10.36
C LYS A 54 -3.92 7.13 10.32
N PHE A 55 -3.02 6.71 9.43
CA PHE A 55 -2.50 5.34 9.42
C PHE A 55 -0.98 5.32 9.22
N TYR A 56 -0.37 4.26 9.70
CA TYR A 56 1.03 3.91 9.45
C TYR A 56 1.06 2.98 8.24
N LEU A 57 1.77 3.40 7.19
CA LEU A 57 1.86 2.69 5.92
C LEU A 57 3.24 2.07 5.76
N VAL A 58 3.30 0.80 5.36
CA VAL A 58 4.52 0.11 4.97
C VAL A 58 4.42 -0.28 3.50
N VAL A 59 5.48 -0.02 2.75
CA VAL A 59 5.61 -0.41 1.34
C VAL A 59 6.81 -1.32 1.20
N VAL A 60 6.64 -2.48 0.55
CA VAL A 60 7.66 -3.53 0.41
C VAL A 60 7.88 -3.82 -1.07
N ASN A 61 9.13 -3.86 -1.49
CA ASN A 61 9.50 -4.30 -2.84
C ASN A 61 9.43 -5.83 -2.93
N ASN A 62 8.48 -6.34 -3.70
CA ASN A 62 8.30 -7.78 -3.93
C ASN A 62 8.63 -8.18 -5.39
N ILE A 63 9.60 -7.50 -6.00
CA ILE A 63 10.05 -7.80 -7.35
C ILE A 63 11.33 -8.67 -7.29
N PRO A 64 11.24 -9.99 -7.53
CA PRO A 64 12.41 -10.86 -7.53
C PRO A 64 13.44 -10.38 -8.57
N GLY A 65 14.71 -10.40 -8.21
CA GLY A 65 15.80 -9.96 -9.09
C GLY A 65 16.04 -8.45 -9.11
N HIS A 66 15.15 -7.65 -8.52
CA HIS A 66 15.40 -6.22 -8.36
C HIS A 66 16.48 -5.98 -7.28
N ALA A 67 17.36 -4.97 -7.49
CA ALA A 67 18.43 -4.65 -6.55
C ALA A 67 17.92 -4.36 -5.12
N GLN A 68 16.71 -3.85 -4.99
CA GLN A 68 16.07 -3.50 -3.73
C GLN A 68 14.97 -4.50 -3.33
N TYR A 69 15.01 -5.72 -3.84
CA TYR A 69 14.08 -6.78 -3.46
C TYR A 69 14.06 -6.96 -1.94
N LYS A 70 12.87 -7.06 -1.36
CA LYS A 70 12.60 -7.18 0.09
C LYS A 70 12.84 -5.93 0.92
N GLN A 71 13.34 -4.85 0.34
CA GLN A 71 13.46 -3.59 1.08
C GLN A 71 12.09 -2.97 1.31
N SER A 72 11.97 -2.24 2.41
CA SER A 72 10.74 -1.59 2.81
C SER A 72 10.98 -0.14 3.22
N ILE A 73 9.92 0.65 3.13
CA ILE A 73 9.87 2.03 3.62
C ILE A 73 8.52 2.26 4.28
N SER A 74 8.48 3.11 5.29
CA SER A 74 7.25 3.42 6.02
C SER A 74 6.94 4.90 6.05
N PHE A 75 5.65 5.20 6.17
CA PHE A 75 5.13 6.56 6.17
C PHE A 75 4.01 6.69 7.21
N ASN A 76 3.97 7.84 7.89
CA ASN A 76 2.78 8.27 8.62
C ASN A 76 1.94 9.13 7.67
N VAL A 77 0.78 8.63 7.28
CA VAL A 77 -0.12 9.31 6.34
C VAL A 77 -1.38 9.73 7.08
N SER A 78 -1.79 10.99 6.93
CA SER A 78 -2.92 11.54 7.67
C SER A 78 -3.72 12.54 6.83
N GLU A 79 -4.95 12.84 7.28
CA GLU A 79 -5.75 13.93 6.72
C GLU A 79 -5.05 15.29 6.84
N PHE A 80 -4.11 15.42 7.79
CA PHE A 80 -3.41 16.69 8.05
C PHE A 80 -2.21 16.90 7.14
N ASN A 81 -1.34 15.88 6.94
CA ASN A 81 -0.20 16.02 6.05
C ASN A 81 -0.59 15.86 4.58
N ARG A 82 -1.68 15.18 4.29
CA ARG A 82 -2.22 14.97 2.93
C ARG A 82 -1.23 14.37 1.93
N TRP A 83 -0.32 13.56 2.42
CA TRP A 83 0.63 12.88 1.57
C TRP A 83 -0.08 11.87 0.67
N GLN A 84 0.39 11.80 -0.55
CA GLN A 84 0.01 10.75 -1.49
C GLN A 84 1.24 9.89 -1.73
N ILE A 85 1.07 8.58 -1.61
CA ILE A 85 2.17 7.62 -1.74
C ILE A 85 1.96 6.80 -3.01
N TYR A 86 2.89 6.94 -3.94
CA TYR A 86 2.91 6.12 -5.14
C TYR A 86 3.58 4.78 -4.85
N VAL A 87 2.87 3.70 -5.16
CA VAL A 87 3.33 2.33 -5.00
C VAL A 87 3.44 1.70 -6.38
N PRO A 88 4.66 1.44 -6.87
CA PRO A 88 4.86 0.81 -8.18
C PRO A 88 4.24 -0.58 -8.27
N ALA A 89 3.94 -1.02 -9.49
CA ALA A 89 3.56 -2.41 -9.74
C ALA A 89 4.63 -3.37 -9.19
N GLY A 90 4.21 -4.46 -8.57
CA GLY A 90 5.12 -5.43 -7.96
C GLY A 90 5.51 -5.13 -6.52
N PHE A 91 5.17 -3.93 -6.02
CA PHE A 91 5.34 -3.60 -4.60
C PHE A 91 4.07 -3.95 -3.83
N GLY A 92 4.24 -4.37 -2.57
CA GLY A 92 3.14 -4.57 -1.65
C GLY A 92 3.01 -3.42 -0.67
N ASN A 93 1.79 -3.19 -0.18
CA ASN A 93 1.53 -2.20 0.85
C ASN A 93 0.65 -2.76 1.96
N GLY A 94 0.93 -2.32 3.18
CA GLY A 94 0.10 -2.62 4.35
C GLY A 94 -0.06 -1.37 5.19
N HIS A 95 -1.20 -1.20 5.83
CA HIS A 95 -1.43 -0.06 6.70
C HIS A 95 -2.08 -0.46 8.02
N LEU A 96 -1.68 0.23 9.08
CA LEU A 96 -2.23 0.10 10.42
C LEU A 96 -2.92 1.40 10.82
N VAL A 97 -4.19 1.33 11.17
CA VAL A 97 -4.97 2.49 11.60
C VAL A 97 -4.54 2.95 12.99
N ILE A 98 -4.11 4.20 13.12
CA ILE A 98 -3.61 4.82 14.35
C ILE A 98 -4.70 5.61 15.07
N SER A 99 -5.51 6.37 14.32
CA SER A 99 -6.65 7.12 14.85
C SER A 99 -7.83 6.20 15.19
N ASP A 100 -8.86 6.71 15.85
CA ASP A 100 -10.05 5.91 16.18
C ASP A 100 -10.69 5.30 14.93
N ARG A 101 -10.63 6.04 13.82
CA ARG A 101 -11.08 5.60 12.51
C ARG A 101 -10.19 6.24 11.45
N ALA A 102 -9.96 5.53 10.34
CA ALA A 102 -9.30 6.10 9.18
C ALA A 102 -10.01 5.69 7.90
N ILE A 103 -10.01 6.59 6.93
CA ILE A 103 -10.48 6.32 5.56
C ILE A 103 -9.25 6.22 4.67
N PHE A 104 -8.99 5.00 4.22
CA PHE A 104 -7.91 4.66 3.29
C PHE A 104 -8.47 4.70 1.87
N SER A 105 -7.81 5.44 1.01
CA SER A 105 -8.20 5.57 -0.40
C SER A 105 -7.01 5.28 -1.30
N TYR A 106 -7.24 4.57 -2.41
CA TYR A 106 -6.21 4.44 -3.42
C TYR A 106 -6.80 4.43 -4.83
N LYS A 107 -6.01 4.96 -5.74
CA LYS A 107 -6.23 4.82 -7.19
C LYS A 107 -5.35 3.67 -7.68
N GLN A 108 -5.83 2.93 -8.66
CA GLN A 108 -5.04 1.85 -9.26
C GLN A 108 -5.03 1.92 -10.79
N SER A 109 -3.92 1.49 -11.36
CA SER A 109 -3.64 1.62 -12.78
C SER A 109 -4.26 0.55 -13.66
N SER A 110 -4.87 -0.47 -13.06
CA SER A 110 -5.63 -1.49 -13.78
C SER A 110 -6.83 -1.95 -12.96
N TYR A 111 -7.81 -2.55 -13.64
CA TYR A 111 -8.95 -3.13 -12.96
C TYR A 111 -8.53 -4.35 -12.13
N TYR A 112 -9.29 -4.61 -11.07
CA TYR A 112 -9.06 -5.76 -10.20
C TYR A 112 -8.95 -7.06 -11.01
N ASN A 113 -7.84 -7.77 -10.82
CA ASN A 113 -7.60 -9.10 -11.39
C ASN A 113 -6.97 -10.00 -10.33
N PRO A 114 -7.68 -11.03 -9.84
CA PRO A 114 -7.16 -11.89 -8.78
C PRO A 114 -5.86 -12.62 -9.14
N GLU A 115 -5.60 -12.89 -10.42
CA GLU A 115 -4.42 -13.63 -10.86
C GLU A 115 -3.09 -12.90 -10.62
N GLY A 116 -3.10 -11.57 -10.63
CA GLY A 116 -1.90 -10.76 -10.39
C GLY A 116 -1.65 -10.44 -8.93
N GLN A 117 -2.57 -10.77 -8.04
CA GLN A 117 -2.51 -10.34 -6.65
C GLN A 117 -1.67 -11.25 -5.76
N PHE A 118 -1.02 -10.63 -4.77
CA PHE A 118 -0.31 -11.36 -3.73
C PHE A 118 -0.60 -10.75 -2.36
N THR A 119 -0.44 -11.57 -1.32
CA THR A 119 -0.50 -11.15 0.09
C THR A 119 0.70 -11.71 0.81
N ILE A 120 1.52 -10.82 1.36
CA ILE A 120 2.68 -11.18 2.19
C ILE A 120 2.28 -11.06 3.66
N LEU A 121 2.78 -11.95 4.51
CA LEU A 121 2.54 -11.88 5.95
C LEU A 121 3.10 -10.58 6.53
N TRP A 122 2.27 -9.85 7.26
CA TRP A 122 2.62 -8.58 7.90
C TRP A 122 3.81 -8.70 8.87
N ASN A 123 3.98 -9.87 9.47
CA ASN A 123 5.03 -10.18 10.45
C ASN A 123 6.07 -11.19 9.92
N ASP A 124 6.26 -11.24 8.61
CA ASP A 124 7.31 -12.07 8.00
C ASP A 124 8.66 -11.78 8.67
N PRO A 125 9.31 -12.77 9.31
CA PRO A 125 10.57 -12.55 10.04
C PRO A 125 11.70 -12.06 9.11
N GLU A 126 11.68 -12.42 7.85
CA GLU A 126 12.73 -11.99 6.91
C GLU A 126 12.63 -10.51 6.56
N LEU A 127 11.44 -9.96 6.53
CA LEU A 127 11.22 -8.54 6.30
C LEU A 127 11.54 -7.71 7.54
N ASN A 128 11.38 -8.28 8.72
CA ASN A 128 11.62 -7.62 10.01
C ASN A 128 10.97 -6.24 10.09
N LEU A 129 9.70 -6.15 9.68
CA LEU A 129 8.95 -4.91 9.69
C LEU A 129 8.60 -4.47 11.10
N TRP A 130 8.78 -3.18 11.36
CA TRP A 130 8.29 -2.58 12.59
C TRP A 130 6.85 -2.12 12.41
N TRP A 131 6.02 -2.36 13.42
CA TRP A 131 4.65 -1.86 13.50
C TRP A 131 4.42 -1.15 14.84
N PRO A 132 3.58 -0.11 14.88
CA PRO A 132 3.32 0.65 16.12
C PRO A 132 2.71 -0.17 17.26
N ILE A 133 2.09 -1.29 16.98
CA ILE A 133 1.49 -2.20 17.98
C ILE A 133 1.87 -3.65 17.69
N LYS A 134 1.76 -4.50 18.74
CA LYS A 134 2.12 -5.93 18.65
C LYS A 134 0.98 -6.82 18.20
N ASP A 135 -0.25 -6.45 18.54
CA ASP A 135 -1.45 -7.28 18.35
C ASP A 135 -2.48 -6.56 17.47
N PRO A 136 -2.21 -6.40 16.16
CA PRO A 136 -3.17 -5.76 15.27
C PRO A 136 -4.38 -6.64 15.03
N ILE A 137 -5.50 -6.02 14.68
CA ILE A 137 -6.71 -6.71 14.25
C ILE A 137 -6.57 -7.00 12.75
N LEU A 138 -6.57 -8.28 12.39
CA LEU A 138 -6.36 -8.74 11.02
C LEU A 138 -7.63 -9.34 10.42
N SER A 139 -7.81 -9.17 9.11
CA SER A 139 -8.78 -9.96 8.37
C SER A 139 -8.34 -11.43 8.31
N TYR A 140 -9.28 -12.33 8.03
CA TYR A 140 -8.97 -13.76 7.82
C TYR A 140 -7.89 -13.94 6.76
N ARG A 141 -8.01 -13.26 5.62
CA ARG A 141 -7.04 -13.30 4.52
C ARG A 141 -5.63 -12.90 5.00
N ASP A 142 -5.53 -11.83 5.79
CA ASP A 142 -4.24 -11.27 6.18
C ASP A 142 -3.50 -12.12 7.24
N GLN A 143 -4.24 -12.94 7.98
CA GLN A 143 -3.66 -13.91 8.91
C GLN A 143 -2.92 -15.05 8.19
N PHE A 144 -3.31 -15.37 6.97
CA PHE A 144 -2.81 -16.50 6.18
C PHE A 144 -2.08 -16.05 4.91
N GLY A 145 -1.47 -14.88 4.93
CA GLY A 145 -0.59 -14.44 3.85
C GLY A 145 0.65 -15.33 3.70
N HIS A 146 1.35 -15.19 2.61
CA HIS A 146 2.56 -15.95 2.32
C HIS A 146 3.81 -15.25 2.84
N PHE A 147 4.86 -16.02 3.15
CA PHE A 147 6.19 -15.45 3.33
C PHE A 147 6.71 -14.92 2.00
N ILE A 148 7.51 -13.85 2.05
CA ILE A 148 8.01 -13.21 0.83
C ILE A 148 8.83 -14.17 -0.05
N ASP A 149 9.57 -15.08 0.55
CA ASP A 149 10.38 -16.06 -0.19
C ASP A 149 9.58 -17.17 -0.86
N GLN A 150 8.30 -17.31 -0.56
CA GLN A 150 7.43 -18.31 -1.20
C GLN A 150 6.99 -17.89 -2.59
N GLY A 151 7.26 -16.63 -2.96
CA GLY A 151 6.86 -16.10 -4.25
C GLY A 151 5.36 -15.88 -4.39
N ILE A 152 4.97 -15.52 -5.61
CA ILE A 152 3.57 -15.35 -6.00
C ILE A 152 3.05 -16.71 -6.45
N GLN A 153 2.05 -17.21 -5.74
CA GLN A 153 1.38 -18.46 -6.11
C GLN A 153 0.01 -18.18 -6.73
#